data_8d8afccf3dec7fbe6d84fb43ec43f78e
#
_entry.id   8d8afccf3dec7fbe6d84fb43ec43f78e
#
_cell.length_a   1.000
_cell.length_b   1.000
_cell.length_c   1.000
_cell.angle_alpha   90.00
_cell.angle_beta   90.00
_cell.angle_gamma   90.00
#
_symmetry.space_group_name_H-M   'P 1'
#
loop_
_entity.id
_entity.type
_entity.pdbx_description
1 polymer ?
#
loop_
_entity_poly.entity_id
_entity_poly.type
_entity_poly.pdbx_seq_one_letter_code
_entity_poly.pdbx_strand_id
1 'polypeptide(L)'
;MLRDWNFWCTVMTSVGAVIAICVSVHQIRLSNKQQLFDRRLKAYMMANSIISLCKENYVFLSEKRKAEPQFANDVVFIWLTNNTYMEGQAEAIEHPLEQPFHKDFLQKREELRNMAMEFELIFKGNVTSLYSNFLRDYESVLAVMYQYQIIIKKMEEENGKHPNTSEVLSKMFSEEEYRDRLYDALGKLKASYDAVSQEKNDKQLRKQLTLI
;
A
#
# COMPACT_ATOMS: atom_id res chain seq x y z
N MET A 1 -62.76 11.41 -32.74
CA MET A 1 -61.63 10.62 -33.31
C MET A 1 -60.27 11.25 -33.03
N LEU A 2 -59.96 12.51 -33.43
CA LEU A 2 -58.62 13.11 -33.17
C LEU A 2 -58.28 13.33 -31.68
N ARG A 3 -59.33 13.59 -30.84
CA ARG A 3 -59.15 13.81 -29.40
C ARG A 3 -58.80 12.55 -28.65
N ASP A 4 -59.33 11.40 -29.08
CA ASP A 4 -59.02 10.10 -28.48
C ASP A 4 -57.61 9.65 -28.86
N TRP A 5 -57.16 9.95 -30.07
CA TRP A 5 -55.82 9.67 -30.53
C TRP A 5 -54.72 10.39 -29.71
N ASN A 6 -54.92 11.71 -29.48
CA ASN A 6 -54.00 12.49 -28.67
C ASN A 6 -53.92 11.99 -27.21
N PHE A 7 -55.06 11.56 -26.64
CA PHE A 7 -55.11 10.96 -25.31
C PHE A 7 -54.23 9.67 -25.26
N TRP A 8 -54.42 8.77 -26.21
CA TRP A 8 -53.64 7.54 -26.24
C TRP A 8 -52.15 7.80 -26.48
N CYS A 9 -51.78 8.73 -27.32
CA CYS A 9 -50.38 9.14 -27.50
C CYS A 9 -49.78 9.68 -26.20
N THR A 10 -50.53 10.51 -25.46
CA THR A 10 -50.07 11.06 -24.16
C THR A 10 -49.87 9.93 -23.13
N VAL A 11 -50.80 9.00 -23.05
CA VAL A 11 -50.68 7.83 -22.15
C VAL A 11 -49.46 6.98 -22.49
N MET A 12 -49.25 6.66 -23.76
CA MET A 12 -48.10 5.88 -24.22
C MET A 12 -46.79 6.59 -23.93
N THR A 13 -46.72 7.90 -24.15
CA THR A 13 -45.52 8.70 -23.84
C THR A 13 -45.25 8.73 -22.34
N SER A 14 -46.28 8.90 -21.52
CA SER A 14 -46.15 8.87 -20.07
C SER A 14 -45.66 7.51 -19.54
N VAL A 15 -46.22 6.42 -20.04
CA VAL A 15 -45.77 5.04 -19.69
C VAL A 15 -44.33 4.82 -20.15
N GLY A 16 -43.99 5.24 -21.37
CA GLY A 16 -42.62 5.19 -21.87
C GLY A 16 -41.61 5.95 -21.02
N ALA A 17 -41.99 7.14 -20.54
CA ALA A 17 -41.18 7.96 -19.64
C ALA A 17 -40.92 7.24 -18.29
N VAL A 18 -41.99 6.65 -17.70
CA VAL A 18 -41.83 5.89 -16.44
C VAL A 18 -40.89 4.69 -16.62
N ILE A 19 -41.05 3.93 -17.69
CA ILE A 19 -40.18 2.80 -18.00
C ILE A 19 -38.71 3.28 -18.17
N ALA A 20 -38.47 4.37 -18.90
CA ALA A 20 -37.16 4.94 -19.10
C ALA A 20 -36.52 5.35 -17.78
N ILE A 21 -37.27 5.96 -16.86
CA ILE A 21 -36.78 6.30 -15.52
C ILE A 21 -36.40 5.01 -14.75
N CYS A 22 -37.23 3.99 -14.74
CA CYS A 22 -36.95 2.73 -14.05
C CYS A 22 -35.67 2.07 -14.58
N VAL A 23 -35.51 2.02 -15.91
CA VAL A 23 -34.30 1.47 -16.56
C VAL A 23 -33.07 2.29 -16.20
N SER A 24 -33.16 3.63 -16.22
CA SER A 24 -32.08 4.53 -15.85
C SER A 24 -31.62 4.33 -14.39
N VAL A 25 -32.57 4.22 -13.46
CA VAL A 25 -32.25 3.93 -12.05
C VAL A 25 -31.57 2.56 -11.90
N HIS A 26 -32.04 1.56 -12.64
CA HIS A 26 -31.41 0.24 -12.61
C HIS A 26 -29.97 0.28 -13.16
N GLN A 27 -29.75 0.97 -14.29
CA GLN A 27 -28.42 1.16 -14.87
C GLN A 27 -27.46 1.90 -13.92
N ILE A 28 -27.91 2.96 -13.25
CA ILE A 28 -27.11 3.68 -12.25
C ILE A 28 -26.71 2.75 -11.11
N ARG A 29 -27.64 1.95 -10.58
CA ARG A 29 -27.33 0.98 -9.52
C ARG A 29 -26.32 -0.07 -9.96
N LEU A 30 -26.45 -0.58 -11.17
CA LEU A 30 -25.50 -1.54 -11.74
C LEU A 30 -24.12 -0.93 -11.95
N SER A 31 -24.06 0.28 -12.51
CA SER A 31 -22.81 1.02 -12.69
C SER A 31 -22.10 1.28 -11.36
N ASN A 32 -22.83 1.69 -10.31
CA ASN A 32 -22.25 1.90 -8.98
C ASN A 32 -21.69 0.60 -8.38
N LYS A 33 -22.39 -0.54 -8.58
CA LYS A 33 -21.88 -1.85 -8.15
C LYS A 33 -20.62 -2.25 -8.89
N GLN A 34 -20.56 -2.03 -10.20
CA GLN A 34 -19.37 -2.30 -11.02
C GLN A 34 -18.19 -1.43 -10.57
N GLN A 35 -18.39 -0.13 -10.40
CA GLN A 35 -17.34 0.77 -9.91
C GLN A 35 -16.81 0.36 -8.53
N LEU A 36 -17.69 -0.05 -7.62
CA LEU A 36 -17.27 -0.54 -6.30
C LEU A 36 -16.50 -1.85 -6.41
N PHE A 37 -16.95 -2.76 -7.28
CA PHE A 37 -16.22 -4.02 -7.54
C PHE A 37 -14.83 -3.75 -8.10
N ASP A 38 -14.70 -2.89 -9.11
CA ASP A 38 -13.41 -2.55 -9.73
C ASP A 38 -12.45 -1.92 -8.72
N ARG A 39 -12.93 -1.02 -7.87
CA ARG A 39 -12.13 -0.43 -6.79
C ARG A 39 -11.66 -1.50 -5.79
N ARG A 40 -12.55 -2.38 -5.36
CA ARG A 40 -12.23 -3.49 -4.45
C ARG A 40 -11.19 -4.43 -5.05
N LEU A 41 -11.39 -4.81 -6.31
CA LEU A 41 -10.48 -5.69 -7.02
C LEU A 41 -9.09 -5.07 -7.14
N LYS A 42 -9.01 -3.80 -7.54
CA LYS A 42 -7.75 -3.07 -7.64
C LYS A 42 -7.02 -3.00 -6.29
N ALA A 43 -7.70 -2.58 -5.23
CA ALA A 43 -7.13 -2.50 -3.89
C ALA A 43 -6.66 -3.89 -3.39
N TYR A 44 -7.46 -4.93 -3.60
CA TYR A 44 -7.10 -6.31 -3.26
C TYR A 44 -5.83 -6.77 -4.00
N MET A 45 -5.76 -6.55 -5.32
CA MET A 45 -4.60 -6.96 -6.12
C MET A 45 -3.32 -6.26 -5.66
N MET A 46 -3.39 -4.97 -5.36
CA MET A 46 -2.24 -4.20 -4.87
C MET A 46 -1.79 -4.70 -3.49
N ALA A 47 -2.71 -4.88 -2.55
CA ALA A 47 -2.37 -5.42 -1.24
C ALA A 47 -1.77 -6.82 -1.33
N ASN A 48 -2.35 -7.68 -2.18
CA ASN A 48 -1.84 -9.04 -2.39
C ASN A 48 -0.46 -9.06 -3.03
N SER A 49 -0.13 -8.10 -3.90
CA SER A 49 1.22 -7.93 -4.45
C SER A 49 2.26 -7.64 -3.35
N ILE A 50 1.91 -6.77 -2.39
CA ILE A 50 2.79 -6.47 -1.24
C ILE A 50 2.85 -7.66 -0.27
N ILE A 51 1.74 -8.36 -0.04
CA ILE A 51 1.72 -9.60 0.77
C ILE A 51 2.61 -10.67 0.15
N SER A 52 2.56 -10.84 -1.17
CA SER A 52 3.43 -11.80 -1.88
C SER A 52 4.90 -11.43 -1.74
N LEU A 53 5.24 -10.15 -1.84
CA LEU A 53 6.59 -9.65 -1.63
C LEU A 53 7.09 -9.95 -0.21
N CYS A 54 6.28 -9.70 0.81
CA CYS A 54 6.60 -10.04 2.19
C CYS A 54 6.72 -11.56 2.41
N LYS A 55 5.91 -12.37 1.71
CA LYS A 55 5.98 -13.83 1.77
C LYS A 55 7.30 -14.36 1.23
N GLU A 56 7.70 -13.88 0.05
CA GLU A 56 8.96 -14.28 -0.59
C GLU A 56 10.16 -13.90 0.26
N ASN A 57 10.06 -12.81 1.00
CA ASN A 57 11.14 -12.24 1.80
C ASN A 57 10.93 -12.39 3.31
N TYR A 58 10.11 -13.36 3.72
CA TYR A 58 9.73 -13.56 5.14
C TYR A 58 10.92 -13.76 6.09
N VAL A 59 11.99 -14.36 5.60
CA VAL A 59 13.22 -14.57 6.38
C VAL A 59 13.78 -13.23 6.89
N PHE A 60 13.79 -12.21 6.02
CA PHE A 60 14.29 -10.87 6.37
C PHE A 60 13.41 -10.14 7.39
N LEU A 61 12.07 -10.35 7.35
CA LEU A 61 11.17 -9.84 8.37
C LEU A 61 11.40 -10.48 9.75
N SER A 62 12.05 -11.63 9.77
CA SER A 62 12.28 -12.45 10.97
C SER A 62 13.72 -12.38 11.47
N GLU A 63 14.59 -11.64 10.79
CA GLU A 63 15.98 -11.48 11.19
C GLU A 63 16.10 -10.83 12.56
N LYS A 64 17.11 -11.32 13.32
CA LYS A 64 17.46 -10.69 14.59
C LYS A 64 18.23 -9.40 14.32
N ARG A 65 18.04 -8.43 15.21
CA ARG A 65 18.77 -7.18 15.21
C ARG A 65 20.28 -7.45 15.09
N LYS A 66 20.93 -6.85 14.09
CA LYS A 66 22.39 -6.88 13.93
C LYS A 66 23.04 -5.85 14.85
N ALA A 67 24.24 -6.17 15.33
CA ALA A 67 24.98 -5.27 16.20
C ALA A 67 25.68 -4.12 15.44
N GLU A 68 25.89 -4.29 14.13
CA GLU A 68 26.64 -3.35 13.28
C GLU A 68 25.72 -2.58 12.34
N PRO A 69 26.14 -1.38 11.88
CA PRO A 69 25.42 -0.62 10.87
C PRO A 69 25.15 -1.45 9.61
N GLN A 70 23.96 -1.28 9.05
CA GLN A 70 23.58 -1.93 7.78
C GLN A 70 23.73 -0.92 6.66
N PHE A 71 24.49 -1.27 5.64
CA PHE A 71 24.65 -0.45 4.46
C PHE A 71 23.49 -0.66 3.47
N ALA A 72 23.31 0.29 2.55
CA ALA A 72 22.19 0.32 1.58
C ALA A 72 22.08 -0.97 0.73
N ASN A 73 23.19 -1.61 0.45
CA ASN A 73 23.23 -2.88 -0.28
C ASN A 73 22.76 -4.07 0.56
N ASP A 74 22.41 -3.84 1.83
CA ASP A 74 21.79 -4.87 2.63
C ASP A 74 20.39 -5.20 2.08
N VAL A 75 20.15 -6.44 2.05
CA VAL A 75 19.04 -7.17 1.43
C VAL A 75 17.65 -6.59 1.73
N VAL A 76 17.47 -5.97 2.91
CA VAL A 76 16.17 -5.40 3.35
C VAL A 76 15.68 -4.30 2.41
N PHE A 77 16.55 -3.39 1.98
CA PHE A 77 16.14 -2.26 1.16
C PHE A 77 15.73 -2.66 -0.25
N ILE A 78 16.41 -3.65 -0.82
CA ILE A 78 16.16 -4.14 -2.19
C ILE A 78 15.01 -5.14 -2.20
N TRP A 79 15.00 -6.11 -1.30
CA TRP A 79 14.07 -7.24 -1.37
C TRP A 79 12.62 -6.86 -1.00
N LEU A 80 12.44 -5.90 -0.10
CA LEU A 80 11.11 -5.42 0.26
C LEU A 80 10.52 -4.40 -0.73
N THR A 81 11.24 -4.05 -1.80
CA THR A 81 10.79 -3.14 -2.86
C THR A 81 10.83 -3.79 -4.25
N ASN A 82 11.16 -5.08 -4.34
CA ASN A 82 11.39 -5.78 -5.59
C ASN A 82 10.11 -6.37 -6.20
N ASN A 83 9.18 -5.50 -6.60
CA ASN A 83 8.05 -5.85 -7.45
C ASN A 83 7.64 -4.66 -8.33
N THR A 84 6.82 -4.90 -9.34
CA THR A 84 6.38 -3.87 -10.29
C THR A 84 5.60 -2.73 -9.64
N TYR A 85 4.89 -2.99 -8.54
CA TYR A 85 4.17 -1.95 -7.81
C TYR A 85 5.10 -1.01 -7.05
N MET A 86 6.25 -1.52 -6.61
CA MET A 86 7.29 -0.78 -5.89
C MET A 86 8.48 -0.41 -6.78
N GLU A 87 8.33 -0.51 -8.10
CA GLU A 87 9.37 -0.15 -9.06
C GLU A 87 9.92 1.26 -8.79
N GLY A 88 11.25 1.38 -8.83
CA GLY A 88 11.98 2.63 -8.55
C GLY A 88 12.13 2.97 -7.06
N GLN A 89 11.49 2.24 -6.13
CA GLN A 89 11.55 2.62 -4.71
C GLN A 89 12.86 2.21 -4.05
N ALA A 90 13.51 1.13 -4.49
CA ALA A 90 14.85 0.78 -4.04
C ALA A 90 15.84 1.91 -4.37
N GLU A 91 15.83 2.37 -5.63
CA GLU A 91 16.66 3.48 -6.11
C GLU A 91 16.34 4.80 -5.37
N ALA A 92 15.06 5.07 -5.13
CA ALA A 92 14.64 6.25 -4.38
C ALA A 92 15.11 6.23 -2.91
N ILE A 93 15.20 5.06 -2.30
CA ILE A 93 15.78 4.89 -0.95
C ILE A 93 17.30 5.02 -1.02
N GLU A 94 17.94 4.49 -2.05
CA GLU A 94 19.39 4.57 -2.23
C GLU A 94 19.88 6.01 -2.45
N HIS A 95 19.05 6.86 -3.10
CA HIS A 95 19.34 8.27 -3.38
C HIS A 95 18.46 9.22 -2.55
N PRO A 96 18.53 9.16 -1.21
CA PRO A 96 17.66 9.95 -0.36
C PRO A 96 17.94 11.45 -0.52
N LEU A 97 16.87 12.24 -0.49
CA LEU A 97 16.87 13.70 -0.63
C LEU A 97 17.27 14.22 -2.04
N GLU A 98 17.68 13.35 -2.96
CA GLU A 98 17.99 13.72 -4.33
C GLU A 98 16.69 13.79 -5.18
N GLN A 99 16.64 14.72 -6.12
CA GLN A 99 15.53 14.81 -7.08
C GLN A 99 15.90 14.07 -8.36
N PRO A 100 14.95 13.34 -8.99
CA PRO A 100 13.51 13.26 -8.70
C PRO A 100 13.15 12.21 -7.62
N PHE A 101 14.06 11.36 -7.19
CA PHE A 101 13.87 10.20 -6.29
C PHE A 101 13.09 10.54 -5.01
N HIS A 102 13.44 11.65 -4.36
CA HIS A 102 12.75 12.09 -3.14
C HIS A 102 11.25 12.32 -3.38
N LYS A 103 10.90 12.98 -4.50
CA LYS A 103 9.50 13.22 -4.86
C LYS A 103 8.76 11.91 -5.12
N ASP A 104 9.36 11.00 -5.89
CA ASP A 104 8.76 9.73 -6.26
C ASP A 104 8.52 8.86 -5.01
N PHE A 105 9.46 8.88 -4.06
CA PHE A 105 9.32 8.22 -2.78
C PHE A 105 8.15 8.78 -1.95
N LEU A 106 8.02 10.10 -1.85
CA LEU A 106 6.91 10.72 -1.13
C LEU A 106 5.56 10.39 -1.77
N GLN A 107 5.46 10.42 -3.10
CA GLN A 107 4.24 10.05 -3.82
C GLN A 107 3.86 8.59 -3.54
N LYS A 108 4.81 7.66 -3.56
CA LYS A 108 4.55 6.24 -3.28
C LYS A 108 4.07 6.03 -1.83
N ARG A 109 4.65 6.73 -0.87
CA ARG A 109 4.17 6.69 0.52
C ARG A 109 2.73 7.19 0.66
N GLU A 110 2.37 8.28 -0.02
CA GLU A 110 1.00 8.77 -0.05
C GLU A 110 0.04 7.79 -0.71
N GLU A 111 0.44 7.15 -1.81
CA GLU A 111 -0.34 6.09 -2.46
C GLU A 111 -0.65 4.94 -1.49
N LEU A 112 0.35 4.46 -0.74
CA LEU A 112 0.17 3.38 0.23
C LEU A 112 -0.77 3.79 1.38
N ARG A 113 -0.65 5.01 1.90
CA ARG A 113 -1.55 5.55 2.93
C ARG A 113 -2.98 5.68 2.41
N ASN A 114 -3.13 6.21 1.20
CA ASN A 114 -4.44 6.35 0.57
C ASN A 114 -5.08 4.98 0.34
N MET A 115 -4.31 3.98 -0.07
CA MET A 115 -4.79 2.62 -0.21
C MET A 115 -5.25 2.03 1.12
N ALA A 116 -4.50 2.24 2.21
CA ALA A 116 -4.89 1.79 3.54
C ALA A 116 -6.23 2.41 3.98
N MET A 117 -6.44 3.71 3.71
CA MET A 117 -7.72 4.39 3.95
C MET A 117 -8.83 3.87 3.02
N GLU A 118 -8.53 3.65 1.75
CA GLU A 118 -9.51 3.12 0.79
C GLU A 118 -10.01 1.74 1.22
N PHE A 119 -9.14 0.87 1.74
CA PHE A 119 -9.55 -0.42 2.30
C PHE A 119 -10.63 -0.26 3.37
N GLU A 120 -10.47 0.69 4.28
CA GLU A 120 -11.44 0.97 5.34
C GLU A 120 -12.79 1.46 4.81
N LEU A 121 -12.80 2.14 3.67
CA LEU A 121 -14.01 2.70 3.07
C LEU A 121 -14.79 1.70 2.20
N ILE A 122 -14.09 0.81 1.48
CA ILE A 122 -14.72 -0.06 0.47
C ILE A 122 -14.98 -1.48 0.94
N PHE A 123 -14.26 -1.96 1.95
CA PHE A 123 -14.47 -3.29 2.54
C PHE A 123 -15.18 -3.18 3.90
N LYS A 124 -15.69 -4.30 4.41
CA LYS A 124 -16.41 -4.37 5.67
C LYS A 124 -15.89 -5.47 6.59
N GLY A 125 -16.07 -5.26 7.91
CA GLY A 125 -15.72 -6.23 8.93
C GLY A 125 -14.27 -6.15 9.39
N ASN A 126 -13.91 -7.01 10.35
CA ASN A 126 -12.60 -6.97 11.03
C ASN A 126 -11.40 -7.20 10.10
N VAL A 127 -11.61 -7.88 8.96
CA VAL A 127 -10.56 -8.11 7.97
C VAL A 127 -10.04 -6.80 7.37
N THR A 128 -10.90 -5.80 7.28
CA THR A 128 -10.56 -4.48 6.72
C THR A 128 -9.43 -3.80 7.50
N SER A 129 -9.54 -3.77 8.83
CA SER A 129 -8.50 -3.18 9.69
C SER A 129 -7.19 -3.95 9.66
N LEU A 130 -7.23 -5.28 9.48
CA LEU A 130 -6.01 -6.08 9.33
C LEU A 130 -5.22 -5.68 8.08
N TYR A 131 -5.90 -5.57 6.93
CA TYR A 131 -5.24 -5.17 5.68
C TYR A 131 -4.81 -3.70 5.69
N SER A 132 -5.63 -2.81 6.24
CA SER A 132 -5.27 -1.40 6.40
C SER A 132 -4.03 -1.23 7.30
N ASN A 133 -3.97 -1.92 8.43
CA ASN A 133 -2.81 -1.90 9.32
C ASN A 133 -1.56 -2.48 8.65
N PHE A 134 -1.70 -3.60 7.93
CA PHE A 134 -0.59 -4.18 7.17
C PHE A 134 0.01 -3.16 6.17
N LEU A 135 -0.83 -2.46 5.42
CA LEU A 135 -0.36 -1.46 4.45
C LEU A 135 0.31 -0.26 5.14
N ARG A 136 -0.20 0.17 6.31
CA ARG A 136 0.42 1.23 7.12
C ARG A 136 1.76 0.79 7.72
N ASP A 137 1.85 -0.45 8.20
CA ASP A 137 3.10 -0.99 8.72
C ASP A 137 4.15 -1.13 7.62
N TYR A 138 3.73 -1.56 6.42
CA TYR A 138 4.61 -1.62 5.27
C TYR A 138 5.11 -0.22 4.85
N GLU A 139 4.23 0.78 4.78
CA GLU A 139 4.62 2.17 4.52
C GLU A 139 5.58 2.70 5.60
N SER A 140 5.34 2.35 6.86
CA SER A 140 6.22 2.72 7.98
C SER A 140 7.61 2.13 7.82
N VAL A 141 7.74 0.87 7.39
CA VAL A 141 9.04 0.25 7.09
C VAL A 141 9.77 1.03 6.01
N LEU A 142 9.11 1.35 4.89
CA LEU A 142 9.73 2.16 3.83
C LEU A 142 10.22 3.51 4.35
N ALA A 143 9.41 4.17 5.17
CA ALA A 143 9.78 5.46 5.76
C ALA A 143 11.03 5.37 6.64
N VAL A 144 11.12 4.32 7.46
CA VAL A 144 12.26 4.10 8.35
C VAL A 144 13.49 3.68 7.56
N MET A 145 13.34 2.83 6.53
CA MET A 145 14.42 2.48 5.60
C MET A 145 15.02 3.74 4.97
N TYR A 146 14.18 4.63 4.46
CA TYR A 146 14.62 5.89 3.87
C TYR A 146 15.36 6.80 4.87
N GLN A 147 14.84 6.92 6.10
CA GLN A 147 15.50 7.71 7.15
C GLN A 147 16.84 7.10 7.55
N TYR A 148 16.90 5.78 7.67
CA TYR A 148 18.13 5.08 8.01
C TYR A 148 19.18 5.25 6.92
N GLN A 149 18.78 5.21 5.65
CA GLN A 149 19.68 5.43 4.52
C GLN A 149 20.31 6.83 4.53
N ILE A 150 19.57 7.86 4.96
CA ILE A 150 20.14 9.20 5.14
C ILE A 150 21.28 9.19 6.15
N ILE A 151 21.15 8.44 7.25
CA ILE A 151 22.19 8.33 8.28
C ILE A 151 23.39 7.55 7.74
N ILE A 152 23.17 6.44 7.06
CA ILE A 152 24.25 5.65 6.43
C ILE A 152 25.05 6.50 5.44
N LYS A 153 24.39 7.24 4.55
CA LYS A 153 25.06 8.15 3.59
C LYS A 153 25.92 9.21 4.29
N LYS A 154 25.43 9.80 5.39
CA LYS A 154 26.21 10.75 6.19
C LYS A 154 27.45 10.11 6.84
N MET A 155 27.31 8.87 7.31
CA MET A 155 28.45 8.13 7.87
C MET A 155 29.49 7.82 6.77
N GLU A 156 29.06 7.44 5.59
CA GLU A 156 29.93 7.19 4.42
C GLU A 156 30.67 8.48 4.01
N GLU A 157 29.97 9.60 3.90
CA GLU A 157 30.54 10.90 3.57
C GLU A 157 31.61 11.35 4.59
N GLU A 158 31.32 11.18 5.89
CA GLU A 158 32.25 11.54 6.96
C GLU A 158 33.48 10.61 6.96
N ASN A 159 33.26 9.32 6.76
CA ASN A 159 34.36 8.34 6.64
C ASN A 159 35.28 8.64 5.45
N GLY A 160 34.70 9.16 4.35
CA GLY A 160 35.50 9.59 3.19
C GLY A 160 36.38 10.81 3.47
N LYS A 161 35.98 11.69 4.38
CA LYS A 161 36.74 12.90 4.80
C LYS A 161 37.74 12.58 5.91
N HIS A 162 37.29 11.83 6.90
CA HIS A 162 38.03 11.48 8.11
C HIS A 162 37.83 9.98 8.41
N PRO A 163 38.75 9.11 7.96
CA PRO A 163 38.61 7.69 8.21
C PRO A 163 38.44 7.36 9.69
N ASN A 164 37.32 6.75 10.04
CA ASN A 164 36.95 6.38 11.40
C ASN A 164 36.47 4.94 11.44
N THR A 165 36.47 4.34 12.63
CA THR A 165 35.85 3.01 12.80
C THR A 165 34.32 3.14 12.70
N SER A 166 33.69 2.06 12.23
CA SER A 166 32.24 1.95 12.15
C SER A 166 31.53 2.26 13.49
N GLU A 167 32.14 1.85 14.60
CA GLU A 167 31.63 2.14 15.95
C GLU A 167 31.64 3.64 16.31
N VAL A 168 32.72 4.35 15.95
CA VAL A 168 32.82 5.81 16.19
C VAL A 168 31.79 6.56 15.36
N LEU A 169 31.64 6.21 14.08
CA LEU A 169 30.65 6.81 13.18
C LEU A 169 29.23 6.52 13.65
N SER A 170 28.92 5.29 14.07
CA SER A 170 27.61 4.93 14.59
C SER A 170 27.22 5.76 15.80
N LYS A 171 28.14 5.95 16.75
CA LYS A 171 27.92 6.83 17.92
C LYS A 171 27.76 8.29 17.53
N MET A 172 28.57 8.80 16.60
CA MET A 172 28.54 10.20 16.15
C MET A 172 27.21 10.58 15.51
N PHE A 173 26.58 9.69 14.74
CA PHE A 173 25.33 9.93 14.04
C PHE A 173 24.10 9.29 14.71
N SER A 174 24.25 8.73 15.90
CA SER A 174 23.18 8.00 16.62
C SER A 174 22.55 6.90 15.75
N GLU A 175 23.35 6.23 14.93
CA GLU A 175 22.91 5.23 13.95
C GLU A 175 22.13 4.10 14.62
N GLU A 176 22.54 3.68 15.80
CA GLU A 176 21.89 2.61 16.57
C GLU A 176 20.40 2.89 16.79
N GLU A 177 20.01 4.14 17.05
CA GLU A 177 18.61 4.52 17.24
C GLU A 177 17.79 4.30 15.95
N TYR A 178 18.35 4.62 14.78
CA TYR A 178 17.68 4.41 13.50
C TYR A 178 17.62 2.94 13.13
N ARG A 179 18.65 2.18 13.42
CA ARG A 179 18.67 0.74 13.26
C ARG A 179 17.62 0.05 14.13
N ASP A 180 17.47 0.48 15.38
CA ASP A 180 16.44 -0.01 16.28
C ASP A 180 15.05 0.25 15.74
N ARG A 181 14.79 1.47 15.27
CA ARG A 181 13.51 1.82 14.64
C ARG A 181 13.21 0.94 13.42
N LEU A 182 14.25 0.58 12.64
CA LEU A 182 14.08 -0.32 11.49
C LEU A 182 13.62 -1.71 11.93
N TYR A 183 14.29 -2.29 12.93
CA TYR A 183 13.91 -3.61 13.44
C TYR A 183 12.55 -3.63 14.12
N ASP A 184 12.20 -2.56 14.83
CA ASP A 184 10.87 -2.40 15.41
C ASP A 184 9.78 -2.32 14.32
N ALA A 185 10.05 -1.57 13.25
CA ALA A 185 9.12 -1.47 12.13
C ALA A 185 8.98 -2.81 11.38
N LEU A 186 10.09 -3.53 11.14
CA LEU A 186 10.07 -4.87 10.56
C LEU A 186 9.29 -5.88 11.44
N GLY A 187 9.47 -5.81 12.75
CA GLY A 187 8.71 -6.63 13.69
C GLY A 187 7.19 -6.38 13.63
N LYS A 188 6.78 -5.10 13.52
CA LYS A 188 5.36 -4.72 13.33
C LYS A 188 4.83 -5.23 11.99
N LEU A 189 5.58 -5.00 10.91
CA LEU A 189 5.21 -5.50 9.59
C LEU A 189 5.06 -7.02 9.58
N LYS A 190 5.98 -7.75 10.23
CA LYS A 190 5.88 -9.19 10.38
C LYS A 190 4.60 -9.61 11.07
N ALA A 191 4.27 -8.97 12.19
CA ALA A 191 3.07 -9.29 12.96
C ALA A 191 1.79 -9.03 12.14
N SER A 192 1.71 -7.91 11.43
CA SER A 192 0.56 -7.60 10.57
C SER A 192 0.51 -8.49 9.32
N TYR A 193 1.67 -8.88 8.74
CA TYR A 193 1.73 -9.88 7.68
C TYR A 193 1.21 -11.24 8.15
N ASP A 194 1.64 -11.73 9.31
CA ASP A 194 1.18 -13.01 9.87
C ASP A 194 -0.35 -12.99 10.10
N ALA A 195 -0.92 -11.82 10.42
CA ALA A 195 -2.37 -11.67 10.57
C ALA A 195 -3.11 -11.71 9.22
N VAL A 196 -2.65 -11.00 8.19
CA VAL A 196 -3.32 -10.95 6.88
C VAL A 196 -3.13 -12.23 6.08
N SER A 197 -2.02 -12.95 6.25
CA SER A 197 -1.69 -14.18 5.52
C SER A 197 -2.51 -15.40 5.96
N GLN A 198 -3.31 -15.31 7.03
CA GLN A 198 -4.21 -16.37 7.42
C GLN A 198 -5.29 -16.62 6.35
N GLU A 199 -5.41 -17.86 5.91
CA GLU A 199 -6.36 -18.28 4.85
C GLU A 199 -7.81 -17.84 5.13
N LYS A 200 -8.22 -17.80 6.41
CA LYS A 200 -9.53 -17.32 6.83
C LYS A 200 -9.77 -15.86 6.43
N ASN A 201 -8.76 -15.01 6.61
CA ASN A 201 -8.86 -13.58 6.35
C ASN A 201 -8.89 -13.29 4.85
N ASP A 202 -8.06 -13.97 4.05
CA ASP A 202 -8.10 -13.89 2.59
C ASP A 202 -9.45 -14.35 2.03
N LYS A 203 -9.97 -15.50 2.48
CA LYS A 203 -11.30 -15.98 2.08
C LYS A 203 -12.43 -14.99 2.43
N GLN A 204 -12.34 -14.35 3.60
CA GLN A 204 -13.33 -13.35 4.02
C GLN A 204 -13.29 -12.10 3.13
N LEU A 205 -12.11 -11.66 2.72
CA LEU A 205 -11.96 -10.51 1.83
C LEU A 205 -12.44 -10.85 0.42
N ARG A 206 -12.05 -12.01 -0.13
CA ARG A 206 -12.48 -12.47 -1.47
C ARG A 206 -14.00 -12.59 -1.60
N LYS A 207 -14.71 -12.97 -0.54
CA LYS A 207 -16.18 -12.98 -0.54
C LYS A 207 -16.81 -11.63 -0.81
N GLN A 208 -16.08 -10.54 -0.55
CA GLN A 208 -16.56 -9.18 -0.80
C GLN A 208 -16.23 -8.68 -2.22
N LEU A 209 -15.47 -9.46 -3.01
CA LEU A 209 -15.16 -9.21 -4.42
C LEU A 209 -16.24 -9.76 -5.37
N THR A 210 -17.44 -10.01 -4.89
CA THR A 210 -18.54 -10.50 -5.74
C THR A 210 -19.40 -9.32 -6.22
N LEU A 211 -19.92 -9.43 -7.44
CA LEU A 211 -20.82 -8.43 -8.07
C LEU A 211 -22.26 -8.45 -7.55
N ILE A 212 -22.51 -9.07 -6.38
CA ILE A 212 -23.86 -9.26 -5.83
C ILE A 212 -24.43 -7.95 -5.26
#